data_6722454f167e8ee72b06f728209c8cf9
#
_entry.id   6722454f167e8ee72b06f728209c8cf9
#
_cell.length_a   1.000
_cell.length_b   1.000
_cell.length_c   1.000
_cell.angle_alpha   90.00
_cell.angle_beta   90.00
_cell.angle_gamma   90.00
#
_symmetry.space_group_name_H-M   'P 1'
#
loop_
_entity.id
_entity.type
_entity.pdbx_description
1 polymer ?
#
loop_
_entity_poly.entity_id
_entity_poly.type
_entity_poly.pdbx_seq_one_letter_code
_entity_poly.pdbx_strand_id
1 'polypeptide(L)'
;MSVRTRMTIFGEYRSYNEKDGERNHLKLYVFVKGISEAGEADQNRIDLIGYICKQPLYRETPLGKEITDILIAVNRKHRKSDYLPAICWYSNARLAAELPVGTKVRTMGMIQSRIYVKGDSERTAYEVSIREMEVIE
;
A
#
# COMPACT_ATOMS: atom_id res chain seq x y z
N MET A 1 7.63 23.24 16.33
CA MET A 1 8.01 21.82 16.21
C MET A 1 9.37 21.73 15.54
N SER A 2 10.27 20.95 16.08
CA SER A 2 11.61 20.75 15.49
C SER A 2 11.66 19.44 14.70
N VAL A 3 12.66 19.34 13.82
CA VAL A 3 12.95 18.06 13.14
C VAL A 3 13.27 17.01 14.20
N ARG A 4 12.82 15.76 13.97
CA ARG A 4 12.95 14.60 14.88
C ARG A 4 12.03 14.63 16.09
N THR A 5 11.05 15.53 16.11
CA THR A 5 9.99 15.45 17.09
C THR A 5 9.15 14.20 16.81
N ARG A 6 8.95 13.38 17.86
CA ARG A 6 8.07 12.21 17.76
C ARG A 6 6.63 12.63 17.93
N MET A 7 5.76 12.11 17.09
CA MET A 7 4.33 12.37 17.16
C MET A 7 3.56 11.17 16.62
N THR A 8 2.31 11.06 17.02
CA THR A 8 1.38 10.10 16.42
C THR A 8 0.49 10.85 15.46
N ILE A 9 0.38 10.35 14.25
CA ILE A 9 -0.54 10.90 13.26
C ILE A 9 -1.59 9.86 12.90
N PHE A 10 -2.82 10.33 12.65
CA PHE A 10 -3.93 9.53 12.16
C PHE A 10 -4.39 10.12 10.84
N GLY A 11 -4.71 9.29 9.88
CA GLY A 11 -5.18 9.82 8.61
C GLY A 11 -5.58 8.73 7.64
N GLU A 12 -5.70 9.14 6.39
CA GLU A 12 -6.04 8.23 5.30
C GLU A 12 -4.87 8.15 4.32
N TYR A 13 -4.55 6.94 3.90
CA TYR A 13 -3.55 6.73 2.85
C TYR A 13 -4.24 6.95 1.51
N ARG A 14 -3.71 7.87 0.73
CA ARG A 14 -4.31 8.31 -0.52
C ARG A 14 -3.32 8.29 -1.66
N SER A 15 -3.85 8.30 -2.86
CA SER A 15 -3.04 8.36 -4.08
C SER A 15 -3.53 9.45 -5.01
N TYR A 16 -2.64 9.91 -5.88
CA TYR A 16 -3.00 10.73 -7.02
C TYR A 16 -2.01 10.45 -8.16
N ASN A 17 -2.45 10.72 -9.38
CA ASN A 17 -1.59 10.60 -10.55
C ASN A 17 -1.03 11.96 -10.89
N GLU A 18 0.30 12.04 -10.95
CA GLU A 18 1.01 13.22 -11.39
C GLU A 18 1.48 13.00 -12.82
N LYS A 19 1.13 13.95 -13.70
CA LYS A 19 1.58 13.89 -15.07
C LYS A 19 2.91 14.59 -15.25
N ASP A 20 3.84 13.90 -15.89
CA ASP A 20 5.14 14.43 -16.27
C ASP A 20 5.29 14.14 -17.76
N GLY A 21 4.91 15.12 -18.60
CA GLY A 21 4.83 14.90 -20.03
C GLY A 21 3.74 13.89 -20.38
N GLU A 22 4.10 12.80 -21.07
CA GLU A 22 3.18 11.72 -21.43
C GLU A 22 3.09 10.63 -20.36
N ARG A 23 3.90 10.73 -19.31
CA ARG A 23 3.96 9.72 -18.25
C ARG A 23 3.09 10.10 -17.07
N ASN A 24 2.43 9.08 -16.52
CA ASN A 24 1.71 9.20 -15.26
C ASN A 24 2.51 8.54 -14.16
N HIS A 25 2.70 9.24 -13.05
CA HIS A 25 3.34 8.70 -11.86
C HIS A 25 2.34 8.64 -10.73
N LEU A 26 2.16 7.45 -10.16
CA LEU A 26 1.33 7.28 -8.99
C LEU A 26 2.07 7.82 -7.78
N LYS A 27 1.49 8.81 -7.12
CA LYS A 27 2.03 9.40 -5.89
C LYS A 27 1.16 9.00 -4.72
N LEU A 28 1.81 8.69 -3.61
CA LEU A 28 1.14 8.23 -2.39
C LEU A 28 1.42 9.22 -1.27
N TYR A 29 0.39 9.46 -0.44
CA TYR A 29 0.53 10.39 0.68
C TYR A 29 -0.44 10.02 1.79
N VAL A 30 -0.14 10.50 3.00
CA VAL A 30 -1.04 10.38 4.13
C VAL A 30 -1.76 11.72 4.30
N PHE A 31 -3.08 11.68 4.16
CA PHE A 31 -3.93 12.84 4.46
C PHE A 31 -4.17 12.83 5.97
N VAL A 32 -3.45 13.68 6.68
CA VAL A 32 -3.46 13.68 8.16
C VAL A 32 -4.75 14.32 8.66
N LYS A 33 -5.48 13.57 9.48
CA LYS A 33 -6.72 14.04 10.12
C LYS A 33 -6.53 14.41 11.57
N GLY A 34 -5.52 13.88 12.23
CA GLY A 34 -5.25 14.19 13.63
C GLY A 34 -3.80 13.95 13.99
N ILE A 35 -3.35 14.71 14.97
CA ILE A 35 -2.00 14.59 15.51
C ILE A 35 -2.11 14.53 17.03
N SER A 36 -1.34 13.62 17.65
CA SER A 36 -1.26 13.53 19.10
C SER A 36 0.18 13.29 19.52
N GLU A 37 0.41 13.36 20.82
CA GLU A 37 1.72 13.04 21.37
C GLU A 37 2.06 11.57 21.09
N ALA A 38 3.35 11.32 20.89
CA ALA A 38 3.83 9.97 20.64
C ALA A 38 3.72 9.12 21.92
N GLY A 39 3.29 7.87 21.75
CA GLY A 39 3.38 6.88 22.80
C GLY A 39 4.80 6.36 22.98
N GLU A 40 4.96 5.33 23.78
CA GLU A 40 6.28 4.74 24.06
C GLU A 40 6.84 3.95 22.88
N ALA A 41 5.98 3.31 22.09
CA ALA A 41 6.40 2.48 20.97
C ALA A 41 6.11 3.17 19.64
N ASP A 42 6.95 2.87 18.66
CA ASP A 42 6.70 3.29 17.29
C ASP A 42 5.55 2.45 16.72
N GLN A 43 4.69 3.09 15.96
CA GLN A 43 3.53 2.45 15.36
C GLN A 43 3.48 2.68 13.87
N ASN A 44 3.19 1.63 13.13
CA ASN A 44 2.95 1.71 11.69
C ASN A 44 1.88 0.68 11.37
N ARG A 45 0.64 1.13 11.28
CA ARG A 45 -0.49 0.26 10.99
C ARG A 45 -1.42 0.90 9.99
N ILE A 46 -1.83 0.13 9.01
CA ILE A 46 -2.81 0.55 8.02
C ILE A 46 -3.86 -0.55 7.86
N ASP A 47 -5.12 -0.14 7.91
CA ASP A 47 -6.28 -1.01 7.68
C ASP A 47 -6.99 -0.51 6.43
N LEU A 48 -7.24 -1.40 5.49
CA LEU A 48 -7.87 -1.05 4.22
C LEU A 48 -9.02 -2.00 3.91
N ILE A 49 -10.10 -1.44 3.39
CA ILE A 49 -11.17 -2.20 2.75
C ILE A 49 -11.29 -1.66 1.33
N GLY A 50 -11.13 -2.52 0.35
CA GLY A 50 -11.18 -2.08 -1.03
C GLY A 50 -11.27 -3.25 -2.00
N TYR A 51 -11.04 -2.97 -3.26
CA TYR A 51 -11.22 -3.94 -4.35
C TYR A 51 -9.91 -4.19 -5.07
N ILE A 52 -9.67 -5.45 -5.39
CA ILE A 52 -8.58 -5.81 -6.31
C ILE A 52 -8.94 -5.22 -7.67
N CYS A 53 -8.15 -4.29 -8.17
CA CYS A 53 -8.45 -3.58 -9.41
C CYS A 53 -7.51 -3.89 -10.57
N LYS A 54 -6.55 -4.77 -10.35
CA LYS A 54 -5.59 -5.21 -11.33
C LYS A 54 -5.28 -6.68 -11.09
N GLN A 55 -4.96 -7.42 -12.15
CA GLN A 55 -4.58 -8.83 -12.02
C GLN A 55 -3.43 -8.98 -11.03
N PRO A 56 -3.60 -9.78 -9.96
CA PRO A 56 -2.50 -10.03 -9.02
C PRO A 56 -1.32 -10.70 -9.71
N LEU A 57 -0.12 -10.34 -9.31
CA LEU A 57 1.11 -10.86 -9.88
C LEU A 57 1.89 -11.62 -8.82
N TYR A 58 1.88 -12.96 -8.93
CA TYR A 58 2.64 -13.85 -8.07
C TYR A 58 4.06 -14.02 -8.60
N ARG A 59 5.04 -13.99 -7.69
CA ARG A 59 6.43 -14.29 -8.02
C ARG A 59 7.17 -14.83 -6.80
N GLU A 60 8.25 -15.55 -7.07
CA GLU A 60 9.17 -15.95 -6.03
C GLU A 60 10.44 -15.11 -6.13
N THR A 61 10.95 -14.67 -4.98
CA THR A 61 12.21 -13.93 -4.96
C THR A 61 13.38 -14.89 -5.11
N PRO A 62 14.59 -14.38 -5.47
CA PRO A 62 15.78 -15.24 -5.55
C PRO A 62 16.10 -15.98 -4.25
N LEU A 63 15.64 -15.46 -3.10
CA LEU A 63 15.82 -16.10 -1.80
C LEU A 63 14.69 -17.07 -1.44
N GLY A 64 13.77 -17.33 -2.37
CA GLY A 64 12.70 -18.30 -2.17
C GLY A 64 11.47 -17.76 -1.44
N LYS A 65 11.33 -16.46 -1.30
CA LYS A 65 10.14 -15.86 -0.69
C LYS A 65 9.01 -15.79 -1.71
N GLU A 66 7.82 -16.21 -1.31
CA GLU A 66 6.62 -16.09 -2.13
C GLU A 66 5.98 -14.73 -1.90
N ILE A 67 5.72 -13.98 -2.97
CA ILE A 67 5.06 -12.69 -2.89
C ILE A 67 4.05 -12.54 -4.01
N THR A 68 2.99 -11.77 -3.74
CA THR A 68 2.02 -11.37 -4.76
C THR A 68 1.82 -9.86 -4.66
N ASP A 69 2.06 -9.18 -5.77
CA ASP A 69 1.79 -7.75 -5.88
C ASP A 69 0.34 -7.55 -6.27
N ILE A 70 -0.35 -6.69 -5.53
CA ILE A 70 -1.74 -6.34 -5.82
C ILE A 70 -1.90 -4.83 -5.80
N LEU A 71 -2.95 -4.36 -6.46
CA LEU A 71 -3.36 -2.96 -6.42
C LEU A 71 -4.77 -2.91 -5.84
N ILE A 72 -4.92 -2.21 -4.72
CA ILE A 72 -6.20 -2.09 -4.02
C ILE A 72 -6.80 -0.72 -4.33
N ALA A 73 -8.02 -0.72 -4.86
CA ALA A 73 -8.79 0.50 -5.07
C ALA A 73 -9.67 0.73 -3.84
N VAL A 74 -9.47 1.87 -3.19
CA VAL A 74 -10.29 2.30 -2.05
C VAL A 74 -11.12 3.48 -2.50
N ASN A 75 -12.43 3.33 -2.47
CA ASN A 75 -13.35 4.37 -2.93
C ASN A 75 -13.55 5.41 -1.84
N ARG A 76 -13.40 6.68 -2.22
CA ARG A 76 -13.71 7.83 -1.39
C ARG A 76 -15.05 8.42 -1.81
N LYS A 77 -15.60 9.31 -0.98
CA LYS A 77 -16.79 10.09 -1.33
C LYS A 77 -16.52 10.91 -2.60
N HIS A 78 -17.56 11.23 -3.34
CA HIS A 78 -17.52 12.04 -4.57
C HIS A 78 -16.82 11.35 -5.75
N ARG A 79 -16.93 10.02 -5.84
CA ARG A 79 -16.47 9.22 -6.96
C ARG A 79 -14.95 9.27 -7.19
N LYS A 80 -14.20 9.53 -6.13
CA LYS A 80 -12.74 9.43 -6.18
C LYS A 80 -12.30 8.09 -5.64
N SER A 81 -11.23 7.53 -6.21
CA SER A 81 -10.64 6.30 -5.74
C SER A 81 -9.16 6.50 -5.51
N ASP A 82 -8.67 5.86 -4.48
CA ASP A 82 -7.23 5.76 -4.24
C ASP A 82 -6.77 4.40 -4.68
N TYR A 83 -5.63 4.36 -5.37
CA TYR A 83 -5.02 3.13 -5.87
C TYR A 83 -3.75 2.88 -5.08
N LEU A 84 -3.80 1.85 -4.24
CA LEU A 84 -2.76 1.62 -3.24
C LEU A 84 -2.03 0.31 -3.54
N PRO A 85 -0.75 0.40 -3.96
CA PRO A 85 0.05 -0.80 -4.16
C PRO A 85 0.26 -1.54 -2.84
N ALA A 86 0.14 -2.86 -2.90
CA ALA A 86 0.32 -3.70 -1.72
C ALA A 86 1.05 -4.98 -2.10
N ILE A 87 1.69 -5.58 -1.12
CA ILE A 87 2.43 -6.82 -1.29
C ILE A 87 1.96 -7.83 -0.25
N CYS A 88 1.67 -9.04 -0.70
CA CYS A 88 1.29 -10.16 0.15
C CYS A 88 2.44 -11.16 0.20
N TRP A 89 2.58 -11.83 1.33
CA TRP A 89 3.68 -12.76 1.61
C TRP A 89 3.16 -14.15 1.92
N TYR A 90 3.83 -15.18 1.41
CA TYR A 90 3.60 -16.60 1.73
C TYR A 90 2.15 -17.02 1.55
N SER A 91 1.46 -17.44 2.60
CA SER A 91 0.08 -17.93 2.49
C SER A 91 -0.86 -16.86 1.94
N ASN A 92 -0.69 -15.60 2.33
CA ASN A 92 -1.46 -14.50 1.77
C ASN A 92 -1.11 -14.27 0.29
N ALA A 93 0.14 -14.50 -0.10
CA ALA A 93 0.53 -14.40 -1.50
C ALA A 93 -0.18 -15.45 -2.35
N ARG A 94 -0.27 -16.68 -1.85
CA ARG A 94 -0.98 -17.76 -2.54
C ARG A 94 -2.48 -17.46 -2.65
N LEU A 95 -3.08 -16.96 -1.56
CA LEU A 95 -4.49 -16.56 -1.57
C LEU A 95 -4.72 -15.43 -2.59
N ALA A 96 -3.92 -14.37 -2.51
CA ALA A 96 -4.08 -13.21 -3.38
C ALA A 96 -3.91 -13.56 -4.86
N ALA A 97 -3.02 -14.49 -5.19
CA ALA A 97 -2.77 -14.89 -6.56
C ALA A 97 -4.01 -15.47 -7.25
N GLU A 98 -4.95 -16.04 -6.48
CA GLU A 98 -6.15 -16.67 -7.00
C GLU A 98 -7.34 -15.71 -7.09
N LEU A 99 -7.21 -14.48 -6.61
CA LEU A 99 -8.35 -13.56 -6.53
C LEU A 99 -8.60 -12.86 -7.86
N PRO A 100 -9.84 -12.92 -8.38
CA PRO A 100 -10.16 -12.17 -9.58
C PRO A 100 -10.23 -10.67 -9.33
N VAL A 101 -10.02 -9.90 -10.39
CA VAL A 101 -10.26 -8.45 -10.36
C VAL A 101 -11.72 -8.20 -9.96
N GLY A 102 -11.93 -7.23 -9.08
CA GLY A 102 -13.25 -6.93 -8.54
C GLY A 102 -13.52 -7.55 -7.17
N THR A 103 -12.64 -8.43 -6.69
CA THR A 103 -12.79 -9.03 -5.37
C THR A 103 -12.62 -7.97 -4.29
N LYS A 104 -13.53 -7.93 -3.33
CA LYS A 104 -13.47 -7.04 -2.18
C LYS A 104 -12.67 -7.70 -1.07
N VAL A 105 -11.71 -6.99 -0.52
CA VAL A 105 -10.82 -7.51 0.51
C VAL A 105 -10.71 -6.53 1.68
N ARG A 106 -10.51 -7.10 2.84
CA ARG A 106 -10.11 -6.35 4.04
C ARG A 106 -8.66 -6.74 4.33
N THR A 107 -7.81 -5.75 4.51
CA THR A 107 -6.40 -5.99 4.79
C THR A 107 -5.93 -5.19 5.99
N MET A 108 -4.94 -5.73 6.69
CA MET A 108 -4.22 -5.03 7.74
C MET A 108 -2.74 -5.24 7.53
N GLY A 109 -1.96 -4.20 7.69
CA GLY A 109 -0.52 -4.27 7.50
C GLY A 109 0.18 -3.01 7.93
N MET A 110 1.28 -2.75 7.27
CA MET A 110 2.11 -1.57 7.52
C MET A 110 2.56 -0.97 6.20
N ILE A 111 2.87 0.32 6.21
CA ILE A 111 3.45 0.99 5.05
C ILE A 111 4.95 0.76 5.08
N GLN A 112 5.51 0.32 3.96
CA GLN A 112 6.95 0.13 3.84
C GLN A 112 7.47 0.80 2.58
N SER A 113 8.76 1.09 2.58
CA SER A 113 9.44 1.58 1.41
C SER A 113 10.54 0.60 1.02
N ARG A 114 10.84 0.57 -0.26
CA ARG A 114 11.99 -0.17 -0.77
C ARG A 114 12.67 0.63 -1.86
N ILE A 115 13.97 0.48 -1.94
CA ILE A 115 14.77 1.11 -2.98
C ILE A 115 14.96 0.11 -4.11
N TYR A 116 14.77 0.58 -5.34
CA TYR A 116 15.02 -0.22 -6.53
C TYR A 116 15.75 0.62 -7.57
N VAL A 117 16.42 -0.05 -8.50
CA VAL A 117 17.17 0.61 -9.55
C VAL A 117 16.38 0.51 -10.86
N LYS A 118 16.18 1.65 -11.51
CA LYS A 118 15.59 1.71 -12.84
C LYS A 118 16.52 2.49 -13.76
N GLY A 119 17.13 1.78 -14.70
CA GLY A 119 18.22 2.36 -15.49
C GLY A 119 19.41 2.65 -14.57
N ASP A 120 19.92 3.87 -14.60
CA ASP A 120 21.04 4.31 -13.76
C ASP A 120 20.59 5.06 -12.49
N SER A 121 19.27 5.10 -12.24
CA SER A 121 18.69 5.86 -11.13
C SER A 121 18.17 4.97 -10.03
N GLU A 122 18.46 5.33 -8.78
CA GLU A 122 17.79 4.74 -7.63
C GLU A 122 16.43 5.41 -7.45
N ARG A 123 15.42 4.60 -7.16
CA ARG A 123 14.06 5.06 -6.89
C ARG A 123 13.52 4.40 -5.64
N THR A 124 12.57 5.09 -4.99
CA THR A 124 11.90 4.55 -3.81
C THR A 124 10.45 4.25 -4.15
N ALA A 125 10.04 3.04 -3.85
CA ALA A 125 8.64 2.62 -3.95
C ALA A 125 8.05 2.52 -2.56
N TYR A 126 6.80 2.96 -2.41
CA TYR A 126 6.03 2.81 -1.18
C TYR A 126 4.89 1.83 -1.43
N GLU A 127 4.69 0.92 -0.49
CA GLU A 127 3.67 -0.11 -0.63
C GLU A 127 3.15 -0.53 0.74
N VAL A 128 1.95 -1.11 0.76
CA VAL A 128 1.40 -1.70 1.98
C VAL A 128 1.87 -3.14 2.06
N SER A 129 2.60 -3.48 3.12
CA SER A 129 2.99 -4.85 3.40
C SER A 129 1.87 -5.50 4.21
N ILE A 130 1.14 -6.40 3.58
CA ILE A 130 -0.07 -7.01 4.16
C ILE A 130 0.31 -8.13 5.11
N ARG A 131 -0.21 -8.07 6.34
CA ARG A 131 -0.06 -9.11 7.35
C ARG A 131 -1.27 -10.01 7.44
N GLU A 132 -2.45 -9.42 7.34
CA GLU A 132 -3.72 -10.15 7.38
C GLU A 132 -4.58 -9.73 6.21
N MET A 133 -5.22 -10.69 5.57
CA MET A 133 -6.12 -10.43 4.46
C MET A 133 -7.28 -11.40 4.52
N GLU A 134 -8.49 -10.87 4.29
CA GLU A 134 -9.67 -11.70 4.11
C GLU A 134 -10.50 -11.19 2.95
N VAL A 135 -11.14 -12.12 2.25
CA VAL A 135 -12.11 -11.79 1.21
C VAL A 135 -13.44 -11.51 1.89
N ILE A 136 -14.06 -10.39 1.55
CA ILE A 136 -15.36 -10.01 2.09
C ILE A 136 -16.35 -9.83 0.95
N GLU A 137 -17.60 -10.09 1.27
CA GLU A 137 -18.68 -9.99 0.29
C GLU A 137 -19.45 -8.67 0.42
#